data_648da3e5f64c802477a6715e3922bd14
#
_entry.id   648da3e5f64c802477a6715e3922bd14
#
_cell.length_a   1.000
_cell.length_b   1.000
_cell.length_c   1.000
_cell.angle_alpha   90.00
_cell.angle_beta   90.00
_cell.angle_gamma   90.00
#
_symmetry.space_group_name_H-M   'P 1'
#
loop_
_entity.id
_entity.type
_entity.pdbx_description
1 polymer ?
#
loop_
_entity_poly.entity_id
_entity_poly.type
_entity_poly.pdbx_seq_one_letter_code
_entity_poly.pdbx_strand_id
1 'polypeptide(L)'
;MLIGGLWHGASWNFVIWGGIHGTALALERYHGKTGPFHRLPGFLQTAFTFFIVVVAWVFFRAKDWPSALAYCRSLAGCGESSSGAALLTGIICQPYYIGSFLLAALVVWKGPQTWDWTRTLTLGKVAVLFALFWLSIIVMTTQAYNPFI
;
A
#
# COMPACT_ATOMS: atom_id res chain seq x y z
N MET A 1 3.23 3.21 16.88
CA MET A 1 2.24 3.26 15.79
C MET A 1 1.09 4.25 16.05
N LEU A 2 0.48 4.31 17.25
CA LEU A 2 -0.58 5.32 17.55
C LEU A 2 -0.09 6.77 17.37
N ILE A 3 1.10 7.09 17.89
CA ILE A 3 1.70 8.43 17.73
C ILE A 3 1.98 8.72 16.25
N GLY A 4 2.42 7.70 15.47
CA GLY A 4 2.59 7.85 14.03
C GLY A 4 1.28 8.14 13.30
N GLY A 5 0.15 7.53 13.74
CA GLY A 5 -1.16 7.85 13.22
C GLY A 5 -1.54 9.31 13.50
N LEU A 6 -1.38 9.77 14.74
CA LEU A 6 -1.67 11.14 15.13
C LEU A 6 -0.81 12.19 14.38
N TRP A 7 0.40 11.83 14.01
CA TRP A 7 1.28 12.70 13.23
C TRP A 7 0.71 13.01 11.83
N HIS A 8 -0.07 12.10 11.24
CA HIS A 8 -0.71 12.29 9.92
C HIS A 8 -1.93 13.22 9.95
N GLY A 9 -2.50 13.49 11.13
CA GLY A 9 -3.61 14.43 11.28
C GLY A 9 -4.49 14.14 12.49
N ALA A 10 -5.29 15.15 12.87
CA ALA A 10 -6.21 15.08 14.01
C ALA A 10 -7.54 14.40 13.63
N SER A 11 -7.48 13.15 13.14
CA SER A 11 -8.66 12.35 12.78
C SER A 11 -8.60 10.97 13.44
N TRP A 12 -9.77 10.50 13.89
CA TRP A 12 -9.91 9.14 14.40
C TRP A 12 -9.50 8.06 13.41
N ASN A 13 -9.64 8.31 12.13
CA ASN A 13 -9.21 7.37 11.09
C ASN A 13 -7.71 7.09 11.16
N PHE A 14 -6.89 8.09 11.42
CA PHE A 14 -5.44 7.90 11.58
C PHE A 14 -5.08 7.16 12.87
N VAL A 15 -5.85 7.40 13.94
CA VAL A 15 -5.67 6.65 15.21
C VAL A 15 -6.00 5.18 15.00
N ILE A 16 -7.09 4.88 14.27
CA ILE A 16 -7.49 3.51 13.95
C ILE A 16 -6.45 2.84 13.06
N TRP A 17 -5.97 3.53 12.01
CA TRP A 17 -4.90 3.04 11.16
C TRP A 17 -3.64 2.68 11.97
N GLY A 18 -3.18 3.58 12.82
CA GLY A 18 -2.05 3.34 13.71
C GLY A 18 -2.31 2.22 14.72
N GLY A 19 -3.56 2.11 15.20
CA GLY A 19 -4.03 1.05 16.09
C GLY A 19 -3.99 -0.33 15.45
N ILE A 20 -4.48 -0.47 14.22
CA ILE A 20 -4.45 -1.73 13.45
C ILE A 20 -3.00 -2.22 13.31
N HIS A 21 -2.11 -1.36 12.82
CA HIS A 21 -0.69 -1.72 12.66
C HIS A 21 0.00 -1.99 14.00
N GLY A 22 -0.27 -1.17 15.02
CA GLY A 22 0.30 -1.33 16.35
C GLY A 22 -0.14 -2.64 17.01
N THR A 23 -1.41 -2.99 16.90
CA THR A 23 -1.95 -4.24 17.44
C THR A 23 -1.38 -5.45 16.71
N ALA A 24 -1.31 -5.42 15.38
CA ALA A 24 -0.72 -6.50 14.61
C ALA A 24 0.73 -6.77 15.02
N LEU A 25 1.55 -5.73 15.15
CA LEU A 25 2.94 -5.84 15.60
C LEU A 25 3.06 -6.29 17.06
N ALA A 26 2.16 -5.84 17.94
CA ALA A 26 2.16 -6.26 19.34
C ALA A 26 1.82 -7.73 19.48
N LEU A 27 0.81 -8.23 18.72
CA LEU A 27 0.43 -9.63 18.71
C LEU A 27 1.56 -10.50 18.14
N GLU A 28 2.22 -10.07 17.08
CA GLU A 28 3.36 -10.78 16.51
C GLU A 28 4.50 -10.89 17.51
N ARG A 29 4.83 -9.82 18.21
CA ARG A 29 5.87 -9.81 19.25
C ARG A 29 5.49 -10.67 20.46
N TYR A 30 4.22 -10.61 20.90
CA TYR A 30 3.73 -11.39 22.04
C TYR A 30 3.84 -12.90 21.77
N HIS A 31 3.44 -13.35 20.59
CA HIS A 31 3.49 -14.76 20.23
C HIS A 31 4.89 -15.23 19.79
N GLY A 32 5.79 -14.32 19.46
CA GLY A 32 7.13 -14.63 18.98
C GLY A 32 7.15 -15.51 17.73
N LYS A 33 8.33 -16.05 17.40
CA LYS A 33 8.51 -16.91 16.21
C LYS A 33 7.80 -18.26 16.28
N THR A 34 7.28 -18.65 17.44
CA THR A 34 6.55 -19.92 17.65
C THR A 34 5.04 -19.75 17.54
N GLY A 35 4.56 -18.54 17.34
CA GLY A 35 3.13 -18.20 17.24
C GLY A 35 2.40 -18.91 16.09
N PRO A 36 1.06 -19.01 16.18
CA PRO A 36 0.25 -19.71 15.17
C PRO A 36 0.42 -19.08 13.78
N PHE A 37 0.66 -17.80 13.68
CA PHE A 37 0.92 -17.09 12.43
C PHE A 37 2.16 -17.62 11.70
N HIS A 38 3.25 -17.88 12.43
CA HIS A 38 4.49 -18.40 11.84
C HIS A 38 4.42 -19.87 11.43
N ARG A 39 3.36 -20.59 11.83
CA ARG A 39 3.10 -21.96 11.38
C ARG A 39 2.43 -22.03 10.01
N LEU A 40 1.89 -20.90 9.54
CA LEU A 40 1.27 -20.82 8.22
C LEU A 40 2.33 -20.87 7.12
N PRO A 41 2.02 -21.41 5.94
CA PRO A 41 2.86 -21.27 4.76
C PRO A 41 3.16 -19.82 4.45
N GLY A 42 4.37 -19.49 3.96
CA GLY A 42 4.81 -18.11 3.73
C GLY A 42 3.86 -17.29 2.87
N PHE A 43 3.24 -17.89 1.85
CA PHE A 43 2.27 -17.18 1.00
C PHE A 43 1.01 -16.76 1.77
N LEU A 44 0.55 -17.56 2.74
CA LEU A 44 -0.59 -17.20 3.60
C LEU A 44 -0.23 -16.10 4.58
N GLN A 45 1.00 -16.12 5.13
CA GLN A 45 1.49 -15.04 5.99
C GLN A 45 1.51 -13.71 5.21
N THR A 46 2.02 -13.73 3.98
CA THR A 46 2.05 -12.56 3.11
C THR A 46 0.65 -12.08 2.75
N ALA A 47 -0.25 -13.00 2.36
CA ALA A 47 -1.63 -12.66 2.01
C ALA A 47 -2.38 -12.06 3.20
N PHE A 48 -2.22 -12.61 4.40
CA PHE A 48 -2.85 -12.10 5.62
C PHE A 48 -2.32 -10.70 5.99
N THR A 49 -1.00 -10.52 5.95
CA THR A 49 -0.38 -9.20 6.20
C THR A 49 -0.85 -8.19 5.17
N PHE A 50 -0.87 -8.57 3.89
CA PHE A 50 -1.37 -7.72 2.81
C PHE A 50 -2.82 -7.31 3.03
N PHE A 51 -3.69 -8.24 3.44
CA PHE A 51 -5.08 -7.94 3.76
C PHE A 51 -5.21 -6.92 4.90
N ILE A 52 -4.46 -7.10 5.99
CA ILE A 52 -4.44 -6.14 7.11
C ILE A 52 -4.02 -4.75 6.61
N VAL A 53 -2.97 -4.69 5.79
CA VAL A 53 -2.47 -3.43 5.23
C VAL A 53 -3.52 -2.77 4.34
N VAL A 54 -4.19 -3.51 3.45
CA VAL A 54 -5.25 -2.98 2.57
C VAL A 54 -6.40 -2.41 3.40
N VAL A 55 -6.88 -3.13 4.42
CA VAL A 55 -7.93 -2.64 5.32
C VAL A 55 -7.48 -1.39 6.06
N ALA A 56 -6.26 -1.38 6.59
CA ALA A 56 -5.71 -0.21 7.28
C ALA A 56 -5.64 1.02 6.35
N TRP A 57 -5.25 0.84 5.09
CA TRP A 57 -5.21 1.92 4.11
C TRP A 57 -6.59 2.50 3.77
N VAL A 58 -7.67 1.72 3.87
CA VAL A 58 -9.03 2.25 3.73
C VAL A 58 -9.29 3.33 4.78
N PHE A 59 -8.95 3.07 6.05
CA PHE A 59 -9.08 4.06 7.12
C PHE A 59 -8.18 5.27 6.89
N PHE A 60 -6.96 5.05 6.45
CA PHE A 60 -6.03 6.14 6.16
C PHE A 60 -6.56 7.09 5.09
N ARG A 61 -7.18 6.56 4.02
CA ARG A 61 -7.64 7.34 2.86
C ARG A 61 -9.03 7.94 3.04
N ALA A 62 -9.89 7.34 3.86
CA ALA A 62 -11.26 7.79 4.05
C ALA A 62 -11.30 9.13 4.82
N LYS A 63 -12.26 9.98 4.43
CA LYS A 63 -12.44 11.28 5.10
C LYS A 63 -12.97 11.14 6.52
N ASP A 64 -13.87 10.17 6.72
CA ASP A 64 -14.57 9.94 7.97
C ASP A 64 -14.86 8.45 8.16
N TRP A 65 -15.32 8.12 9.37
CA TRP A 65 -15.67 6.74 9.74
C TRP A 65 -16.78 6.11 8.87
N PRO A 66 -17.92 6.81 8.58
CA PRO A 66 -18.94 6.23 7.71
C PRO A 66 -18.42 5.89 6.31
N SER A 67 -17.59 6.76 5.72
CA SER A 67 -16.96 6.52 4.42
C SER A 67 -16.02 5.32 4.46
N ALA A 68 -15.24 5.15 5.53
CA ALA A 68 -14.37 3.99 5.70
C ALA A 68 -15.16 2.69 5.73
N LEU A 69 -16.26 2.64 6.50
CA LEU A 69 -17.14 1.47 6.58
C LEU A 69 -17.82 1.16 5.25
N ALA A 70 -18.30 2.20 4.53
CA ALA A 70 -18.89 2.03 3.20
C ALA A 70 -17.87 1.42 2.23
N TYR A 71 -16.62 1.88 2.28
CA TYR A 71 -15.54 1.33 1.46
C TYR A 71 -15.23 -0.13 1.80
N CYS A 72 -15.17 -0.47 3.09
CA CYS A 72 -14.97 -1.85 3.54
C CYS A 72 -16.12 -2.77 3.07
N ARG A 73 -17.37 -2.31 3.14
CA ARG A 73 -18.53 -3.04 2.61
C ARG A 73 -18.42 -3.28 1.11
N SER A 74 -18.01 -2.26 0.36
CA SER A 74 -17.79 -2.39 -1.10
C SER A 74 -16.67 -3.39 -1.42
N LEU A 75 -15.56 -3.39 -0.67
CA LEU A 75 -14.49 -4.38 -0.82
C LEU A 75 -14.96 -5.81 -0.52
N ALA A 76 -15.90 -5.97 0.41
CA ALA A 76 -16.53 -7.26 0.70
C ALA A 76 -17.61 -7.69 -0.33
N GLY A 77 -17.82 -6.90 -1.40
CA GLY A 77 -18.83 -7.18 -2.40
C GLY A 77 -20.28 -6.83 -1.99
N CYS A 78 -20.44 -6.16 -0.83
CA CYS A 78 -21.75 -5.75 -0.30
C CYS A 78 -22.11 -4.29 -0.64
N GLY A 79 -21.39 -3.67 -1.59
CA GLY A 79 -21.63 -2.31 -2.04
C GLY A 79 -22.68 -2.24 -3.16
N GLU A 80 -23.40 -1.14 -3.23
CA GLU A 80 -24.28 -0.85 -4.37
C GLU A 80 -23.43 -0.47 -5.59
N SER A 81 -23.71 -1.10 -6.72
CA SER A 81 -23.06 -0.76 -8.00
C SER A 81 -23.64 0.54 -8.52
N SER A 82 -22.86 1.61 -8.56
CA SER A 82 -23.29 2.86 -9.19
C SER A 82 -23.10 2.79 -10.70
N SER A 83 -23.96 3.52 -11.45
CA SER A 83 -23.84 3.65 -12.91
C SER A 83 -22.47 4.23 -13.36
N GLY A 84 -21.80 4.97 -12.48
CA GLY A 84 -20.45 5.49 -12.72
C GLY A 84 -19.33 4.44 -12.60
N ALA A 85 -19.60 3.28 -12.01
CA ALA A 85 -18.59 2.23 -11.82
C ALA A 85 -18.07 1.69 -13.17
N ALA A 86 -18.90 1.58 -14.18
CA ALA A 86 -18.51 1.14 -15.52
C ALA A 86 -17.52 2.11 -16.18
N LEU A 87 -17.71 3.41 -16.01
CA LEU A 87 -16.79 4.44 -16.52
C LEU A 87 -15.45 4.38 -15.83
N LEU A 88 -15.44 4.21 -14.49
CA LEU A 88 -14.21 4.05 -13.72
C LEU A 88 -13.47 2.77 -14.11
N THR A 89 -14.18 1.68 -14.37
CA THR A 89 -13.58 0.41 -14.83
C THR A 89 -12.84 0.61 -16.15
N GLY A 90 -13.41 1.36 -17.10
CA GLY A 90 -12.76 1.70 -18.37
C GLY A 90 -11.46 2.48 -18.21
N ILE A 91 -11.37 3.33 -17.18
CA ILE A 91 -10.17 4.10 -16.88
C ILE A 91 -9.13 3.23 -16.15
N ILE A 92 -9.55 2.51 -15.11
CA ILE A 92 -8.64 1.71 -14.26
C ILE A 92 -8.05 0.53 -15.03
N CYS A 93 -8.85 -0.11 -15.90
CA CYS A 93 -8.44 -1.27 -16.69
C CYS A 93 -7.67 -0.92 -17.97
N GLN A 94 -7.20 0.32 -18.13
CA GLN A 94 -6.33 0.64 -19.25
C GLN A 94 -5.03 -0.19 -19.20
N PRO A 95 -4.53 -0.67 -20.35
CA PRO A 95 -3.32 -1.49 -20.42
C PRO A 95 -2.11 -0.84 -19.75
N TYR A 96 -2.02 0.48 -19.80
CA TYR A 96 -0.97 1.26 -19.15
C TYR A 96 -0.96 1.05 -17.62
N TYR A 97 -2.11 1.18 -16.95
CA TYR A 97 -2.19 1.01 -15.50
C TYR A 97 -1.99 -0.44 -15.08
N ILE A 98 -2.59 -1.37 -15.82
CA ILE A 98 -2.39 -2.81 -15.57
C ILE A 98 -0.92 -3.18 -15.74
N GLY A 99 -0.29 -2.76 -16.83
CA GLY A 99 1.13 -3.02 -17.10
C GLY A 99 2.04 -2.43 -16.04
N SER A 100 1.79 -1.19 -15.62
CA SER A 100 2.55 -0.52 -14.55
C SER A 100 2.41 -1.25 -13.22
N PHE A 101 1.19 -1.71 -12.89
CA PHE A 101 0.93 -2.45 -11.65
C PHE A 101 1.63 -3.82 -11.66
N LEU A 102 1.57 -4.54 -12.77
CA LEU A 102 2.25 -5.84 -12.93
C LEU A 102 3.77 -5.67 -12.86
N LEU A 103 4.32 -4.63 -13.49
CA LEU A 103 5.74 -4.32 -13.42
C LEU A 103 6.16 -3.99 -11.99
N ALA A 104 5.38 -3.15 -11.28
CA ALA A 104 5.63 -2.83 -9.88
C ALA A 104 5.58 -4.08 -9.00
N ALA A 105 4.60 -4.94 -9.19
CA ALA A 105 4.49 -6.22 -8.47
C ALA A 105 5.70 -7.11 -8.72
N LEU A 106 6.14 -7.23 -9.97
CA LEU A 106 7.33 -8.02 -10.34
C LEU A 106 8.59 -7.47 -9.66
N VAL A 107 8.78 -6.15 -9.67
CA VAL A 107 9.92 -5.49 -9.01
C VAL A 107 9.90 -5.73 -7.49
N VAL A 108 8.73 -5.60 -6.86
CA VAL A 108 8.59 -5.77 -5.40
C VAL A 108 8.84 -7.22 -4.98
N TRP A 109 8.36 -8.21 -5.75
CA TRP A 109 8.48 -9.62 -5.35
C TRP A 109 9.75 -10.32 -5.83
N LYS A 110 10.35 -9.87 -6.92
CA LYS A 110 11.54 -10.49 -7.51
C LYS A 110 12.80 -9.65 -7.36
N GLY A 111 12.65 -8.34 -7.18
CA GLY A 111 13.78 -7.44 -7.01
C GLY A 111 14.47 -7.63 -5.66
N PRO A 112 15.77 -7.36 -5.57
CA PRO A 112 16.47 -7.30 -4.30
C PRO A 112 15.90 -6.15 -3.45
N GLN A 113 15.94 -6.31 -2.14
CA GLN A 113 15.57 -5.21 -1.25
C GLN A 113 16.47 -4.00 -1.49
N THR A 114 15.90 -2.80 -1.45
CA THR A 114 16.65 -1.56 -1.69
C THR A 114 17.89 -1.47 -0.79
N TRP A 115 17.76 -1.88 0.46
CA TRP A 115 18.86 -1.92 1.44
C TRP A 115 20.00 -2.81 0.97
N ASP A 116 19.71 -4.02 0.51
CA ASP A 116 20.74 -4.97 0.06
C ASP A 116 21.36 -4.51 -1.26
N TRP A 117 20.55 -3.95 -2.16
CA TRP A 117 21.02 -3.48 -3.46
C TRP A 117 21.94 -2.27 -3.34
N THR A 118 21.65 -1.35 -2.41
CA THR A 118 22.42 -0.12 -2.20
C THR A 118 23.60 -0.29 -1.25
N ARG A 119 23.74 -1.44 -0.59
CA ARG A 119 24.83 -1.73 0.35
C ARG A 119 26.21 -1.58 -0.29
N THR A 120 26.33 -1.89 -1.56
CA THR A 120 27.56 -1.67 -2.35
C THR A 120 27.21 -0.80 -3.55
N LEU A 121 27.64 0.46 -3.55
CA LEU A 121 27.43 1.38 -4.65
C LEU A 121 28.53 1.21 -5.70
N THR A 122 28.16 0.73 -6.87
CA THR A 122 29.01 0.72 -8.05
C THR A 122 28.61 1.88 -8.97
N LEU A 123 29.51 2.30 -9.88
CA LEU A 123 29.22 3.38 -10.82
C LEU A 123 27.96 3.10 -11.64
N GLY A 124 27.73 1.85 -12.07
CA GLY A 124 26.52 1.45 -12.76
C GLY A 124 25.25 1.63 -11.94
N LYS A 125 25.28 1.25 -10.63
CA LYS A 125 24.12 1.45 -9.74
C LYS A 125 23.83 2.93 -9.52
N VAL A 126 24.86 3.75 -9.37
CA VAL A 126 24.71 5.21 -9.26
C VAL A 126 24.09 5.80 -10.52
N ALA A 127 24.54 5.38 -11.69
CA ALA A 127 23.95 5.82 -12.97
C ALA A 127 22.47 5.44 -13.10
N VAL A 128 22.10 4.21 -12.71
CA VAL A 128 20.70 3.75 -12.69
C VAL A 128 19.86 4.58 -11.71
N LEU A 129 20.35 4.83 -10.50
CA LEU A 129 19.63 5.66 -9.51
C LEU A 129 19.42 7.08 -10.04
N PHE A 130 20.43 7.65 -10.67
CA PHE A 130 20.35 8.98 -11.26
C PHE A 130 19.34 9.04 -12.41
N ALA A 131 19.35 8.04 -13.29
CA ALA A 131 18.39 7.91 -14.38
C ALA A 131 16.94 7.77 -13.86
N LEU A 132 16.72 6.91 -12.85
CA LEU A 132 15.41 6.74 -12.22
C LEU A 132 14.93 8.01 -11.51
N PHE A 133 15.82 8.73 -10.86
CA PHE A 133 15.51 10.01 -10.22
C PHE A 133 15.02 11.04 -11.25
N TRP A 134 15.75 11.23 -12.34
CA TRP A 134 15.33 12.17 -13.39
C TRP A 134 14.06 11.72 -14.11
N LEU A 135 13.93 10.41 -14.36
CA LEU A 135 12.70 9.86 -14.92
C LEU A 135 11.48 10.13 -14.02
N SER A 136 11.64 9.98 -12.70
CA SER A 136 10.55 10.28 -11.76
C SER A 136 10.15 11.74 -11.78
N ILE A 137 11.12 12.67 -11.86
CA ILE A 137 10.85 14.11 -11.99
C ILE A 137 10.09 14.40 -13.29
N ILE A 138 10.54 13.83 -14.43
CA ILE A 138 9.88 14.01 -15.72
C ILE A 138 8.43 13.50 -15.65
N VAL A 139 8.22 12.30 -15.13
CA VAL A 139 6.88 11.74 -14.99
C VAL A 139 6.00 12.57 -14.07
N MET A 140 6.53 13.07 -12.96
CA MET A 140 5.78 13.97 -12.05
C MET A 140 5.38 15.28 -12.72
N THR A 141 6.27 15.87 -13.53
CA THR A 141 5.98 17.15 -14.21
C THR A 141 5.00 17.02 -15.37
N THR A 142 4.88 15.82 -15.95
CA THR A 142 3.92 15.54 -17.04
C THR A 142 2.52 15.16 -16.54
N GLN A 143 2.35 14.89 -15.25
CA GLN A 143 1.04 14.59 -14.67
C GLN A 143 0.29 15.88 -14.34
N ALA A 144 -0.86 16.07 -14.99
CA ALA A 144 -1.76 17.22 -14.72
C ALA A 144 -2.55 17.06 -13.40
N TYR A 145 -2.51 15.87 -12.77
CA TYR A 145 -3.24 15.56 -11.55
C TYR A 145 -2.31 15.56 -10.33
N ASN A 146 -2.63 16.44 -9.38
CA ASN A 146 -1.94 16.43 -8.09
C ASN A 146 -2.73 15.55 -7.11
N PRO A 147 -2.20 14.38 -6.68
CA PRO A 147 -2.90 13.48 -5.78
C PRO A 147 -3.05 14.01 -4.33
N PHE A 148 -2.45 15.17 -4.03
CA PHE A 148 -2.43 15.78 -2.69
C PHE A 148 -3.33 17.02 -2.56
N ILE A 149 -4.08 17.41 -3.59
CA ILE A 149 -5.08 18.50 -3.55
C ILE A 149 -6.48 17.94 -3.64
#